data_41a5948889f14adf6d7ce6567ab507c1
#
_entry.id   41a5948889f14adf6d7ce6567ab507c1
#
_cell.length_a   1.000
_cell.length_b   1.000
_cell.length_c   1.000
_cell.angle_alpha   90.00
_cell.angle_beta   90.00
_cell.angle_gamma   90.00
#
_symmetry.space_group_name_H-M   'P 1'
#
loop_
_entity.id
_entity.type
_entity.pdbx_description
1 polymer ?
#
loop_
_entity_poly.entity_id
_entity_poly.type
_entity_poly.pdbx_seq_one_letter_code
_entity_poly.pdbx_strand_id
1 'polypeptide(L)'
;MNNMNNRLTQPTPEVPEELEIQTSTLRLVAKCWGKPGGLPVLALHGWLDNAATFDHLAPFLPEFRLVSLDLPGHGFSDHRPPGTSYHFTDMVVDVLEVAEVLKWDHFSLLGHSMGAGIASYLAGTIPEKIKYLMLIEGLGSIVQAPEKMPENLLEATNQWLRRSDKKMPIYPNMETAIKVRHNTGSI
;
A
#
# COMPACT_ATOMS: atom_id res chain seq x y z
N MET A 1 -37.33 -1.59 23.25
CA MET A 1 -36.17 -2.49 23.22
C MET A 1 -35.98 -2.92 21.78
N ASN A 2 -35.18 -2.18 21.03
CA ASN A 2 -34.87 -2.46 19.62
C ASN A 2 -33.73 -3.47 19.55
N ASN A 3 -34.06 -4.65 19.05
CA ASN A 3 -33.08 -5.71 18.73
C ASN A 3 -32.16 -5.24 17.61
N MET A 4 -30.99 -4.72 17.97
CA MET A 4 -29.86 -4.53 17.03
C MET A 4 -29.15 -5.89 16.78
N ASN A 5 -29.89 -6.84 16.20
CA ASN A 5 -29.27 -7.98 15.54
C ASN A 5 -28.90 -7.58 14.09
N ASN A 6 -27.96 -6.66 13.94
CA ASN A 6 -27.29 -6.46 12.66
C ASN A 6 -26.29 -7.61 12.50
N ARG A 7 -26.78 -8.78 12.04
CA ARG A 7 -25.90 -9.83 11.53
C ARG A 7 -25.19 -9.21 10.33
N LEU A 8 -23.91 -8.98 10.47
CA LEU A 8 -23.05 -8.78 9.32
C LEU A 8 -23.33 -9.95 8.38
N THR A 9 -24.08 -9.71 7.32
CA THR A 9 -24.31 -10.70 6.26
C THR A 9 -22.94 -11.09 5.75
N GLN A 10 -22.65 -12.39 5.70
CA GLN A 10 -21.38 -12.85 5.14
C GLN A 10 -21.29 -12.31 3.72
N PRO A 11 -20.18 -11.64 3.34
CA PRO A 11 -20.05 -11.09 2.00
C PRO A 11 -20.05 -12.23 0.99
N THR A 12 -20.69 -12.00 -0.13
CA THR A 12 -20.53 -12.87 -1.30
C THR A 12 -19.07 -12.79 -1.73
N PRO A 13 -18.38 -13.91 -2.00
CA PRO A 13 -17.01 -13.86 -2.53
C PRO A 13 -17.02 -13.09 -3.85
N GLU A 14 -16.55 -11.88 -3.83
CA GLU A 14 -16.37 -11.06 -5.02
C GLU A 14 -14.92 -11.26 -5.50
N VAL A 15 -14.74 -11.65 -6.76
CA VAL A 15 -13.42 -11.76 -7.36
C VAL A 15 -13.01 -10.34 -7.77
N PRO A 16 -11.86 -9.83 -7.28
CA PRO A 16 -11.41 -8.50 -7.67
C PRO A 16 -11.08 -8.44 -9.15
N GLU A 17 -11.34 -7.28 -9.74
CA GLU A 17 -10.80 -6.92 -11.04
C GLU A 17 -9.32 -6.54 -10.86
N GLU A 18 -8.45 -7.03 -11.74
CA GLU A 18 -7.05 -6.58 -11.80
C GLU A 18 -6.94 -5.36 -12.70
N LEU A 19 -6.31 -4.31 -12.21
CA LEU A 19 -6.06 -3.08 -12.95
C LEU A 19 -4.57 -2.89 -13.18
N GLU A 20 -4.20 -2.58 -14.42
CA GLU A 20 -2.89 -2.02 -14.75
C GLU A 20 -3.00 -0.50 -14.89
N ILE A 21 -2.17 0.23 -14.17
CA ILE A 21 -2.19 1.68 -14.07
C ILE A 21 -0.83 2.19 -14.55
N GLN A 22 -0.80 2.82 -15.72
CA GLN A 22 0.40 3.41 -16.27
C GLN A 22 0.56 4.83 -15.70
N THR A 23 1.55 5.02 -14.82
CA THR A 23 2.01 6.33 -14.38
C THR A 23 3.03 6.90 -15.35
N SER A 24 3.58 8.06 -15.06
CA SER A 24 4.62 8.69 -15.89
C SER A 24 5.90 7.86 -16.01
N THR A 25 6.19 7.02 -15.02
CA THR A 25 7.47 6.30 -14.93
C THR A 25 7.34 4.79 -14.74
N LEU A 26 6.24 4.29 -14.17
CA LEU A 26 6.07 2.90 -13.77
C LEU A 26 4.69 2.38 -14.20
N ARG A 27 4.63 1.10 -14.51
CA ARG A 27 3.38 0.35 -14.57
C ARG A 27 3.09 -0.19 -13.17
N LEU A 28 1.99 0.22 -12.60
CA LEU A 28 1.52 -0.25 -11.31
C LEU A 28 0.32 -1.19 -11.48
N VAL A 29 0.18 -2.13 -10.58
CA VAL A 29 -0.94 -3.10 -10.58
C VAL A 29 -1.77 -2.89 -9.32
N ALA A 30 -3.07 -3.09 -9.44
CA ALA A 30 -3.98 -2.99 -8.33
C ALA A 30 -5.08 -4.04 -8.41
N LYS A 31 -5.60 -4.43 -7.27
CA LYS A 31 -6.84 -5.18 -7.14
C LYS A 31 -7.99 -4.22 -6.89
N CYS A 32 -9.09 -4.40 -7.61
CA CYS A 32 -10.22 -3.51 -7.50
C CYS A 32 -11.50 -4.26 -7.16
N TRP A 33 -12.17 -3.83 -6.12
CA TRP A 33 -13.47 -4.33 -5.69
C TRP A 33 -14.55 -3.28 -5.84
N GLY A 34 -15.80 -3.75 -5.84
CA GLY A 34 -16.98 -2.90 -5.90
C GLY A 34 -17.29 -2.42 -7.31
N LYS A 35 -18.44 -1.78 -7.45
CA LYS A 35 -19.00 -1.39 -8.75
C LYS A 35 -18.33 -0.12 -9.31
N PRO A 36 -18.23 0.01 -10.64
CA PRO A 36 -17.93 1.29 -11.25
C PRO A 36 -18.90 2.37 -10.75
N GLY A 37 -18.37 3.53 -10.34
CA GLY A 37 -19.16 4.61 -9.75
C GLY A 37 -19.40 4.50 -8.23
N GLY A 38 -18.91 3.46 -7.57
CA GLY A 38 -18.84 3.39 -6.11
C GLY A 38 -17.95 4.51 -5.52
N LEU A 39 -18.07 4.73 -4.20
CA LEU A 39 -17.24 5.75 -3.52
C LEU A 39 -15.77 5.37 -3.62
N PRO A 40 -14.91 6.23 -4.20
CA PRO A 40 -13.52 5.89 -4.47
C PRO A 40 -12.69 5.79 -3.18
N VAL A 41 -12.00 4.65 -3.02
CA VAL A 41 -11.05 4.41 -1.94
C VAL A 41 -9.76 3.85 -2.52
N LEU A 42 -8.65 4.51 -2.26
CA LEU A 42 -7.32 4.00 -2.57
C LEU A 42 -6.73 3.38 -1.30
N ALA A 43 -6.43 2.07 -1.39
CA ALA A 43 -5.93 1.27 -0.28
C ALA A 43 -4.44 0.96 -0.47
N LEU A 44 -3.63 1.23 0.57
CA LEU A 44 -2.18 1.18 0.56
C LEU A 44 -1.67 0.21 1.62
N HIS A 45 -0.94 -0.81 1.19
CA HIS A 45 -0.41 -1.89 2.05
C HIS A 45 0.84 -1.50 2.83
N GLY A 46 1.26 -2.35 3.76
CA GLY A 46 2.48 -2.20 4.55
C GLY A 46 3.77 -2.60 3.81
N TRP A 47 4.92 -2.38 4.46
CA TRP A 47 6.22 -2.77 3.93
C TRP A 47 6.30 -4.28 3.68
N LEU A 48 6.84 -4.68 2.52
CA LEU A 48 6.97 -6.06 2.06
C LEU A 48 5.64 -6.84 1.97
N ASP A 49 4.52 -6.14 1.85
CA ASP A 49 3.21 -6.70 1.61
C ASP A 49 2.76 -6.44 0.15
N ASN A 50 1.49 -6.56 -0.17
CA ASN A 50 0.95 -6.34 -1.52
C ASN A 50 -0.56 -6.02 -1.47
N ALA A 51 -1.17 -5.82 -2.62
CA ALA A 51 -2.60 -5.49 -2.75
C ALA A 51 -3.56 -6.50 -2.08
N ALA A 52 -3.13 -7.75 -1.87
CA ALA A 52 -3.96 -8.77 -1.22
C ALA A 52 -4.18 -8.53 0.29
N THR A 53 -3.46 -7.59 0.91
CA THR A 53 -3.69 -7.16 2.31
C THR A 53 -5.17 -6.90 2.60
N PHE A 54 -5.91 -6.38 1.63
CA PHE A 54 -7.31 -5.99 1.80
C PHE A 54 -8.33 -6.99 1.25
N ASP A 55 -7.90 -8.18 0.79
CA ASP A 55 -8.78 -9.20 0.19
C ASP A 55 -9.92 -9.63 1.14
N HIS A 56 -9.63 -9.69 2.44
CA HIS A 56 -10.62 -10.08 3.46
C HIS A 56 -11.49 -8.91 3.92
N LEU A 57 -11.06 -7.67 3.74
CA LEU A 57 -11.80 -6.49 4.15
C LEU A 57 -12.74 -5.98 3.04
N ALA A 58 -12.23 -5.95 1.81
CA ALA A 58 -12.93 -5.34 0.68
C ALA A 58 -14.35 -5.87 0.44
N PRO A 59 -14.64 -7.19 0.57
CA PRO A 59 -15.99 -7.72 0.41
C PRO A 59 -17.05 -7.20 1.41
N PHE A 60 -16.60 -6.60 2.52
CA PHE A 60 -17.49 -5.97 3.51
C PHE A 60 -17.80 -4.50 3.21
N LEU A 61 -17.24 -3.97 2.11
CA LEU A 61 -17.33 -2.58 1.71
C LEU A 61 -17.97 -2.42 0.31
N PRO A 62 -19.16 -3.01 0.05
CA PRO A 62 -19.74 -3.12 -1.29
C PRO A 62 -20.14 -1.78 -1.93
N GLU A 63 -20.31 -0.72 -1.14
CA GLU A 63 -20.63 0.63 -1.60
C GLU A 63 -19.40 1.40 -2.11
N PHE A 64 -18.20 0.90 -1.83
CA PHE A 64 -16.97 1.54 -2.25
C PHE A 64 -16.42 0.94 -3.55
N ARG A 65 -15.77 1.76 -4.36
CA ARG A 65 -14.85 1.34 -5.39
C ARG A 65 -13.46 1.33 -4.76
N LEU A 66 -13.08 0.20 -4.17
CA LEU A 66 -11.81 0.05 -3.46
C LEU A 66 -10.73 -0.43 -4.41
N VAL A 67 -9.72 0.38 -4.63
CA VAL A 67 -8.52 0.06 -5.41
C VAL A 67 -7.35 -0.15 -4.45
N SER A 68 -6.95 -1.41 -4.27
CA SER A 68 -5.79 -1.79 -3.47
C SER A 68 -4.57 -1.86 -4.37
N LEU A 69 -3.63 -0.95 -4.16
CA LEU A 69 -2.46 -0.76 -5.01
C LEU A 69 -1.31 -1.65 -4.55
N ASP A 70 -0.67 -2.34 -5.48
CA ASP A 70 0.70 -2.82 -5.29
C ASP A 70 1.64 -1.62 -5.41
N LEU A 71 2.23 -1.19 -4.30
CA LEU A 71 3.17 -0.06 -4.30
C LEU A 71 4.42 -0.39 -5.14
N PRO A 72 5.14 0.61 -5.69
CA PRO A 72 6.36 0.37 -6.46
C PRO A 72 7.31 -0.61 -5.80
N GLY A 73 7.77 -1.61 -6.56
CA GLY A 73 8.65 -2.67 -6.07
C GLY A 73 7.97 -3.78 -5.26
N HIS A 74 6.64 -3.77 -5.17
CA HIS A 74 5.85 -4.78 -4.48
C HIS A 74 4.86 -5.46 -5.44
N GLY A 75 4.41 -6.67 -5.07
CA GLY A 75 3.42 -7.44 -5.81
C GLY A 75 3.75 -7.59 -7.29
N PHE A 76 2.84 -7.18 -8.15
CA PHE A 76 2.99 -7.21 -9.61
C PHE A 76 3.34 -5.86 -10.24
N SER A 77 3.52 -4.82 -9.40
CA SER A 77 3.97 -3.50 -9.86
C SER A 77 5.44 -3.49 -10.23
N ASP A 78 5.81 -2.60 -11.15
CA ASP A 78 7.19 -2.45 -11.60
C ASP A 78 8.13 -2.06 -10.45
N HIS A 79 9.36 -2.51 -10.57
CA HIS A 79 10.47 -2.01 -9.77
C HIS A 79 11.02 -0.72 -10.37
N ARG A 80 11.51 0.18 -9.51
CA ARG A 80 12.29 1.32 -9.97
C ARG A 80 13.58 0.84 -10.65
N PRO A 81 14.12 1.61 -11.60
CA PRO A 81 15.35 1.25 -12.29
C PRO A 81 16.49 0.91 -11.32
N PRO A 82 17.40 -0.01 -11.69
CA PRO A 82 18.56 -0.33 -10.89
C PRO A 82 19.35 0.93 -10.50
N GLY A 83 19.73 1.04 -9.24
CA GLY A 83 20.45 2.19 -8.71
C GLY A 83 19.57 3.34 -8.21
N THR A 84 18.24 3.25 -8.37
CA THR A 84 17.30 4.22 -7.81
C THR A 84 16.88 3.79 -6.40
N SER A 85 16.77 4.73 -5.49
CA SER A 85 16.25 4.51 -4.14
C SER A 85 14.73 4.50 -4.12
N TYR A 86 14.16 3.89 -3.08
CA TYR A 86 12.75 3.95 -2.73
C TYR A 86 12.61 4.91 -1.56
N HIS A 87 12.46 6.20 -1.83
CA HIS A 87 12.19 7.18 -0.79
C HIS A 87 10.70 7.21 -0.49
N PHE A 88 10.39 7.46 0.76
CA PHE A 88 9.00 7.52 1.23
C PHE A 88 8.20 8.62 0.48
N THR A 89 8.83 9.76 0.22
CA THR A 89 8.23 10.87 -0.52
C THR A 89 7.92 10.51 -1.98
N ASP A 90 8.72 9.66 -2.60
CA ASP A 90 8.47 9.23 -3.98
C ASP A 90 7.18 8.39 -4.06
N MET A 91 6.93 7.55 -3.05
CA MET A 91 5.69 6.77 -2.97
C MET A 91 4.45 7.65 -2.82
N VAL A 92 4.57 8.81 -2.16
CA VAL A 92 3.49 9.79 -2.08
C VAL A 92 3.14 10.33 -3.47
N VAL A 93 4.16 10.62 -4.28
CA VAL A 93 3.98 11.08 -5.68
C VAL A 93 3.36 9.98 -6.53
N ASP A 94 3.86 8.74 -6.45
CA ASP A 94 3.32 7.61 -7.21
C ASP A 94 1.82 7.40 -6.94
N VAL A 95 1.42 7.48 -5.67
CA VAL A 95 0.01 7.31 -5.26
C VAL A 95 -0.86 8.46 -5.77
N LEU A 96 -0.33 9.67 -5.80
CA LEU A 96 -1.03 10.83 -6.36
C LEU A 96 -1.23 10.66 -7.88
N GLU A 97 -0.21 10.23 -8.60
CA GLU A 97 -0.33 9.94 -10.04
C GLU A 97 -1.38 8.85 -10.32
N VAL A 98 -1.46 7.82 -9.47
CA VAL A 98 -2.52 6.80 -9.58
C VAL A 98 -3.91 7.41 -9.49
N ALA A 99 -4.14 8.31 -8.52
CA ALA A 99 -5.44 9.00 -8.40
C ALA A 99 -5.75 9.85 -9.63
N GLU A 100 -4.75 10.49 -10.24
CA GLU A 100 -4.89 11.27 -11.47
C GLU A 100 -5.22 10.37 -12.68
N VAL A 101 -4.55 9.23 -12.84
CA VAL A 101 -4.84 8.26 -13.92
C VAL A 101 -6.26 7.69 -13.77
N LEU A 102 -6.70 7.43 -12.53
CA LEU A 102 -8.06 6.99 -12.23
C LEU A 102 -9.10 8.11 -12.40
N LYS A 103 -8.68 9.35 -12.63
CA LYS A 103 -9.52 10.55 -12.73
C LYS A 103 -10.37 10.80 -11.49
N TRP A 104 -9.78 10.59 -10.32
CA TRP A 104 -10.43 10.78 -9.03
C TRP A 104 -10.11 12.16 -8.47
N ASP A 105 -11.01 13.10 -8.66
CA ASP A 105 -10.89 14.46 -8.10
C ASP A 105 -10.99 14.46 -6.57
N HIS A 106 -11.83 13.56 -6.02
CA HIS A 106 -12.01 13.36 -4.59
C HIS A 106 -12.06 11.86 -4.30
N PHE A 107 -11.31 11.42 -3.31
CA PHE A 107 -11.25 10.00 -2.92
C PHE A 107 -10.97 9.85 -1.42
N SER A 108 -11.13 8.64 -0.92
CA SER A 108 -10.75 8.28 0.44
C SER A 108 -9.46 7.47 0.42
N LEU A 109 -8.73 7.51 1.54
CA LEU A 109 -7.51 6.75 1.73
C LEU A 109 -7.70 5.71 2.83
N LEU A 110 -7.24 4.50 2.57
CA LEU A 110 -7.12 3.42 3.55
C LEU A 110 -5.65 2.97 3.56
N GLY A 111 -4.94 3.19 4.65
CA GLY A 111 -3.53 2.83 4.76
C GLY A 111 -3.26 1.86 5.90
N HIS A 112 -2.40 0.86 5.66
CA HIS A 112 -1.88 -0.04 6.67
C HIS A 112 -0.38 0.19 6.86
N SER A 113 0.10 0.38 8.09
CA SER A 113 1.53 0.51 8.44
C SER A 113 2.24 1.56 7.57
N MET A 114 3.18 1.17 6.68
CA MET A 114 3.84 2.08 5.72
C MET A 114 2.82 2.83 4.86
N GLY A 115 1.78 2.14 4.38
CA GLY A 115 0.69 2.76 3.62
C GLY A 115 -0.10 3.78 4.42
N ALA A 116 -0.23 3.59 5.75
CA ALA A 116 -0.84 4.58 6.63
C ALA A 116 0.00 5.85 6.73
N GLY A 117 1.33 5.71 6.75
CA GLY A 117 2.24 6.85 6.67
C GLY A 117 2.06 7.62 5.37
N ILE A 118 2.07 6.94 4.21
CA ILE A 118 1.85 7.55 2.89
C ILE A 118 0.49 8.28 2.85
N ALA A 119 -0.58 7.61 3.30
CA ALA A 119 -1.92 8.17 3.36
C ALA A 119 -1.99 9.43 4.24
N SER A 120 -1.27 9.44 5.38
CA SER A 120 -1.19 10.60 6.27
C SER A 120 -0.54 11.81 5.59
N TYR A 121 0.54 11.59 4.83
CA TYR A 121 1.20 12.66 4.08
C TYR A 121 0.29 13.22 2.98
N LEU A 122 -0.36 12.34 2.22
CA LEU A 122 -1.32 12.77 1.18
C LEU A 122 -2.45 13.60 1.78
N ALA A 123 -3.06 13.13 2.87
CA ALA A 123 -4.14 13.85 3.54
C ALA A 123 -3.70 15.22 4.08
N GLY A 124 -2.44 15.34 4.52
CA GLY A 124 -1.87 16.62 4.95
C GLY A 124 -1.48 17.55 3.81
N THR A 125 -1.15 17.01 2.62
CA THR A 125 -0.67 17.77 1.47
C THR A 125 -1.81 18.25 0.57
N ILE A 126 -2.84 17.41 0.39
CA ILE A 126 -3.98 17.69 -0.50
C ILE A 126 -5.32 17.43 0.21
N PRO A 127 -5.55 18.06 1.40
CA PRO A 127 -6.72 17.77 2.22
C PRO A 127 -8.05 17.99 1.49
N GLU A 128 -8.08 18.90 0.52
CA GLU A 128 -9.27 19.21 -0.29
C GLU A 128 -9.70 18.04 -1.18
N LYS A 129 -8.77 17.13 -1.57
CA LYS A 129 -9.09 15.94 -2.37
C LYS A 129 -9.49 14.73 -1.52
N ILE A 130 -9.17 14.72 -0.23
CA ILE A 130 -9.37 13.56 0.64
C ILE A 130 -10.68 13.66 1.41
N LYS A 131 -11.62 12.74 1.14
CA LYS A 131 -12.91 12.69 1.83
C LYS A 131 -12.83 12.04 3.21
N TYR A 132 -12.18 10.90 3.28
CA TYR A 132 -11.99 10.14 4.52
C TYR A 132 -10.58 9.55 4.56
N LEU A 133 -9.99 9.55 5.73
CA LEU A 133 -8.69 8.95 6.00
C LEU A 133 -8.88 7.83 7.04
N MET A 134 -8.55 6.60 6.65
CA MET A 134 -8.61 5.41 7.50
C MET A 134 -7.21 4.85 7.64
N LEU A 135 -6.73 4.74 8.87
CA LEU A 135 -5.37 4.31 9.18
C LEU A 135 -5.41 3.08 10.07
N ILE A 136 -4.65 2.05 9.69
CA ILE A 136 -4.48 0.81 10.43
C ILE A 136 -3.01 0.69 10.78
N GLU A 137 -2.70 0.58 12.08
CA GLU A 137 -1.35 0.39 12.62
C GLU A 137 -0.29 1.42 12.14
N GLY A 138 -0.71 2.67 11.97
CA GLY A 138 0.22 3.74 11.59
C GLY A 138 -0.42 5.12 11.59
N LEU A 139 0.38 6.14 11.91
CA LEU A 139 0.01 7.56 11.81
C LEU A 139 1.27 8.36 11.50
N GLY A 140 1.31 8.96 10.31
CA GLY A 140 2.48 9.70 9.86
C GLY A 140 3.69 8.80 9.56
N SER A 141 4.88 9.39 9.49
CA SER A 141 6.13 8.63 9.32
C SER A 141 6.70 8.18 10.65
N ILE A 142 7.52 7.13 10.61
CA ILE A 142 8.34 6.73 11.75
C ILE A 142 9.34 7.85 12.02
N VAL A 143 9.19 8.52 13.14
CA VAL A 143 10.10 9.58 13.60
C VAL A 143 11.12 8.99 14.55
N GLN A 144 12.38 9.25 14.30
CA GLN A 144 13.47 8.88 15.20
C GLN A 144 14.00 10.13 15.93
N ALA A 145 14.60 9.92 17.10
CA ALA A 145 15.22 11.01 17.85
C ALA A 145 16.33 11.68 17.02
N PRO A 146 16.38 13.02 16.93
CA PRO A 146 17.35 13.74 16.12
C PRO A 146 18.81 13.35 16.41
N GLU A 147 19.10 12.99 17.64
CA GLU A 147 20.45 12.59 18.10
C GLU A 147 20.95 11.30 17.41
N LYS A 148 20.03 10.44 16.98
CA LYS A 148 20.35 9.21 16.24
C LYS A 148 20.55 9.42 14.74
N MET A 149 20.27 10.61 14.24
CA MET A 149 20.34 10.90 12.79
C MET A 149 21.71 10.58 12.18
N PRO A 150 22.87 10.99 12.77
CA PRO A 150 24.17 10.69 12.19
C PRO A 150 24.47 9.19 12.10
N GLU A 151 24.11 8.43 13.15
CA GLU A 151 24.29 6.98 13.21
C GLU A 151 23.43 6.27 12.15
N ASN A 152 22.15 6.62 12.08
CA ASN A 152 21.21 6.06 11.12
C ASN A 152 21.61 6.39 9.67
N LEU A 153 22.09 7.60 9.42
CA LEU A 153 22.58 7.99 8.10
C LEU A 153 23.81 7.19 7.69
N LEU A 154 24.76 6.99 8.61
CA LEU A 154 25.94 6.17 8.37
C LEU A 154 25.56 4.72 8.06
N GLU A 155 24.63 4.15 8.84
CA GLU A 155 24.12 2.79 8.59
C GLU A 155 23.43 2.68 7.24
N ALA A 156 22.52 3.60 6.91
CA ALA A 156 21.83 3.64 5.62
C ALA A 156 22.83 3.78 4.46
N THR A 157 23.86 4.62 4.60
CA THR A 157 24.92 4.80 3.61
C THR A 157 25.70 3.50 3.41
N ASN A 158 26.09 2.82 4.49
CA ASN A 158 26.80 1.55 4.40
C ASN A 158 25.94 0.45 3.75
N GLN A 159 24.65 0.40 4.07
CA GLN A 159 23.70 -0.53 3.43
C GLN A 159 23.56 -0.21 1.92
N TRP A 160 23.50 1.06 1.55
CA TRP A 160 23.45 1.49 0.16
C TRP A 160 24.71 1.09 -0.61
N LEU A 161 25.88 1.30 -0.07
CA LEU A 161 27.15 0.93 -0.72
C LEU A 161 27.30 -0.58 -0.93
N ARG A 162 26.70 -1.39 -0.04
CA ARG A 162 26.72 -2.86 -0.10
C ARG A 162 25.53 -3.48 -0.83
N ARG A 163 24.62 -2.67 -1.41
CA ARG A 163 23.39 -3.18 -2.02
C ARG A 163 23.61 -4.09 -3.22
N SER A 164 24.71 -3.85 -3.98
CA SER A 164 25.08 -4.68 -5.14
C SER A 164 25.35 -6.14 -4.76
N ASP A 165 25.71 -6.39 -3.51
CA ASP A 165 26.09 -7.72 -3.02
C ASP A 165 24.85 -8.51 -2.52
N LYS A 166 23.72 -7.84 -2.32
CA LYS A 166 22.48 -8.46 -1.88
C LYS A 166 21.70 -9.01 -3.07
N LYS A 167 21.72 -10.32 -3.23
CA LYS A 167 20.81 -11.01 -4.14
C LYS A 167 19.49 -11.25 -3.43
N MET A 168 18.38 -10.97 -4.10
CA MET A 168 17.07 -11.38 -3.61
C MET A 168 17.01 -12.90 -3.51
N PRO A 169 16.46 -13.45 -2.42
CA PRO A 169 16.34 -14.90 -2.28
C PRO A 169 15.37 -15.43 -3.34
N ILE A 170 15.80 -16.52 -4.01
CA ILE A 170 14.94 -17.26 -4.92
C ILE A 170 14.53 -18.53 -4.18
N TYR A 171 13.23 -18.74 -4.04
CA TYR A 171 12.67 -19.90 -3.39
C TYR A 171 12.32 -20.99 -4.40
N PRO A 172 12.59 -22.28 -4.10
CA PRO A 172 12.34 -23.37 -5.04
C PRO A 172 10.86 -23.60 -5.35
N ASN A 173 9.98 -23.20 -4.44
CA ASN A 173 8.53 -23.32 -4.58
C ASN A 173 7.82 -22.36 -3.62
N MET A 174 6.51 -22.19 -3.84
CA MET A 174 5.64 -21.31 -3.07
C MET A 174 5.59 -21.71 -1.59
N GLU A 175 5.54 -23.00 -1.27
CA GLU A 175 5.47 -23.48 0.12
C GLU A 175 6.69 -23.01 0.93
N THR A 176 7.88 -23.13 0.35
CA THR A 176 9.12 -22.63 0.98
C THR A 176 9.07 -21.11 1.17
N ALA A 177 8.60 -20.36 0.18
CA ALA A 177 8.47 -18.91 0.28
C ALA A 177 7.53 -18.52 1.41
N ILE A 178 6.36 -19.15 1.49
CA ILE A 178 5.36 -18.91 2.55
C ILE A 178 5.95 -19.23 3.92
N LYS A 179 6.63 -20.38 4.07
CA LYS A 179 7.22 -20.80 5.35
C LYS A 179 8.29 -19.81 5.83
N VAL A 180 9.13 -19.32 4.93
CA VAL A 180 10.14 -18.31 5.28
C VAL A 180 9.46 -17.01 5.66
N ARG A 181 8.46 -16.57 4.91
CA ARG A 181 7.71 -15.34 5.20
C ARG A 181 7.03 -15.40 6.56
N HIS A 182 6.37 -16.52 6.87
CA HIS A 182 5.71 -16.75 8.17
C HIS A 182 6.71 -16.69 9.34
N ASN A 183 7.93 -17.24 9.15
CA ASN A 183 8.94 -17.27 10.21
C ASN A 183 9.68 -15.93 10.38
N THR A 184 9.65 -15.05 9.39
CA THR A 184 10.37 -13.76 9.41
C THR A 184 9.41 -12.57 9.57
N GLY A 185 8.14 -12.76 9.33
CA GLY A 185 7.10 -11.75 9.55
C GLY A 185 6.59 -11.82 10.99
N SER A 186 6.61 -10.69 11.69
CA SER A 186 5.79 -10.53 12.88
C SER A 186 4.34 -10.41 12.40
N ILE A 187 3.62 -11.52 12.40
CA ILE A 187 2.16 -11.54 12.29
C ILE A 187 1.65 -11.89 13.68
#